data_f4bfd9c0bd500d9150b1d158329591e8
#
_entry.id   f4bfd9c0bd500d9150b1d158329591e8
#
_cell.length_a   1.000
_cell.length_b   1.000
_cell.length_c   1.000
_cell.angle_alpha   90.00
_cell.angle_beta   90.00
_cell.angle_gamma   90.00
#
_symmetry.space_group_name_H-M   'P 1'
#
loop_
_entity.id
_entity.type
_entity.pdbx_description
1 polymer ?
#
loop_
_entity_poly.entity_id
_entity_poly.type
_entity_poly.pdbx_seq_one_letter_code
_entity_poly.pdbx_strand_id
1 'polypeptide(L)'
;TKDDSFVVPEELDSNKVWLLEEGNCLRTQFENICPLKENSLKPKNLDFLASNINTLIQMVDKVGGITILPELAIPQLSDLQKEKIARFRKPFPYREISLIYYKPTYKQKILDEMALSVKNSLAEKLNFNRNPEEYVSIKPQ
;
A
#
# COMPACT_ATOMS: atom_id res chain seq x y z
N THR A 1 -4.89 4.00 -26.78
CA THR A 1 -5.86 3.80 -25.69
C THR A 1 -5.20 2.91 -24.67
N LYS A 2 -4.68 3.52 -23.57
CA LYS A 2 -4.26 2.76 -22.38
C LYS A 2 -5.54 2.15 -21.80
N ASP A 3 -5.68 0.85 -21.94
CA ASP A 3 -6.65 0.10 -21.17
C ASP A 3 -6.28 0.27 -19.71
N ASP A 4 -7.14 0.93 -18.92
CA ASP A 4 -7.02 1.00 -17.48
C ASP A 4 -7.22 -0.43 -16.95
N SER A 5 -6.15 -1.19 -16.88
CA SER A 5 -6.19 -2.55 -16.35
C SER A 5 -6.41 -2.49 -14.84
N PHE A 6 -7.68 -2.68 -14.46
CA PHE A 6 -8.04 -2.85 -13.07
C PHE A 6 -7.73 -4.27 -12.62
N VAL A 7 -7.18 -4.39 -11.42
CA VAL A 7 -6.88 -5.67 -10.79
C VAL A 7 -7.93 -5.98 -9.75
N VAL A 8 -8.41 -7.20 -9.76
CA VAL A 8 -9.28 -7.76 -8.74
C VAL A 8 -8.39 -8.57 -7.78
N PRO A 9 -8.42 -8.29 -6.47
CA PRO A 9 -7.53 -8.95 -5.50
C PRO A 9 -7.59 -10.48 -5.53
N GLU A 10 -8.78 -11.03 -5.78
CA GLU A 10 -9.06 -12.47 -5.82
C GLU A 10 -8.46 -13.17 -7.05
N GLU A 11 -8.11 -12.41 -8.08
CA GLU A 11 -7.53 -12.93 -9.34
C GLU A 11 -6.00 -12.92 -9.32
N LEU A 12 -5.38 -12.39 -8.26
CA LEU A 12 -3.93 -12.35 -8.14
C LEU A 12 -3.35 -13.76 -7.93
N ASP A 13 -2.37 -14.11 -8.78
CA ASP A 13 -1.60 -15.34 -8.61
C ASP A 13 -0.68 -15.21 -7.39
N SER A 14 -1.08 -15.83 -6.29
CA SER A 14 -0.35 -15.81 -5.02
C SER A 14 1.10 -16.30 -5.13
N ASN A 15 1.41 -17.16 -6.11
CA ASN A 15 2.78 -17.66 -6.32
C ASN A 15 3.72 -16.60 -6.92
N LYS A 16 3.16 -15.51 -7.44
CA LYS A 16 3.92 -14.41 -8.04
C LYS A 16 3.99 -13.17 -7.14
N VAL A 17 3.42 -13.25 -5.95
CA VAL A 17 3.33 -12.12 -5.05
C VAL A 17 4.57 -12.03 -4.17
N TRP A 18 5.20 -10.87 -4.17
CA TRP A 18 6.30 -10.52 -3.26
C TRP A 18 5.77 -9.70 -2.09
N LEU A 19 6.15 -10.09 -0.87
CA LEU A 19 5.73 -9.44 0.37
C LEU A 19 6.92 -8.92 1.17
N LEU A 20 6.62 -7.96 2.04
CA LEU A 20 7.54 -7.53 3.09
C LEU A 20 7.64 -8.59 4.19
N GLU A 21 8.67 -8.47 5.03
CA GLU A 21 8.88 -9.30 6.22
C GLU A 21 7.66 -9.31 7.15
N GLU A 22 7.55 -10.37 7.94
CA GLU A 22 6.57 -10.45 9.01
C GLU A 22 6.74 -9.32 10.01
N GLY A 23 5.62 -8.85 10.59
CA GLY A 23 5.60 -7.68 11.46
C GLY A 23 5.51 -6.34 10.72
N ASN A 24 5.61 -6.33 9.39
CA ASN A 24 5.35 -5.12 8.61
C ASN A 24 3.85 -4.94 8.37
N CYS A 25 3.30 -3.80 8.80
CA CYS A 25 1.88 -3.52 8.68
C CYS A 25 1.36 -3.55 7.22
N LEU A 26 2.20 -3.24 6.23
CA LEU A 26 1.82 -3.36 4.82
C LEU A 26 1.61 -4.81 4.40
N ARG A 27 2.38 -5.74 4.93
CA ARG A 27 2.18 -7.18 4.68
C ARG A 27 0.83 -7.63 5.22
N THR A 28 0.55 -7.35 6.48
CA THR A 28 -0.75 -7.70 7.10
C THR A 28 -1.93 -7.09 6.34
N GLN A 29 -1.78 -5.84 5.90
CA GLN A 29 -2.81 -5.18 5.10
C GLN A 29 -3.00 -5.84 3.73
N PHE A 30 -1.91 -6.28 3.10
CA PHE A 30 -1.99 -7.04 1.86
C PHE A 30 -2.75 -8.36 2.05
N GLU A 31 -2.39 -9.11 3.07
CA GLU A 31 -3.04 -10.39 3.41
C GLU A 31 -4.54 -10.24 3.68
N ASN A 32 -4.95 -9.08 4.23
CA ASN A 32 -6.36 -8.74 4.45
C ASN A 32 -7.11 -8.35 3.18
N ILE A 33 -6.44 -7.79 2.18
CA ILE A 33 -7.04 -7.42 0.89
C ILE A 33 -7.15 -8.65 -0.02
N CYS A 34 -6.10 -9.43 -0.08
CA CYS A 34 -5.99 -10.60 -0.94
C CYS A 34 -6.08 -11.86 -0.07
N PRO A 35 -7.16 -12.65 -0.14
CA PRO A 35 -7.27 -13.91 0.58
C PRO A 35 -6.31 -14.94 -0.01
N LEU A 36 -5.03 -14.76 0.28
CA LEU A 36 -3.98 -15.66 -0.14
C LEU A 36 -4.09 -16.94 0.70
N LYS A 37 -4.18 -18.09 0.04
CA LYS A 37 -4.14 -19.37 0.75
C LYS A 37 -2.82 -19.50 1.50
N GLU A 38 -2.85 -19.84 2.78
CA GLU A 38 -1.69 -19.89 3.69
C GLU A 38 -0.45 -20.60 3.12
N ASN A 39 -0.64 -21.57 2.26
CA ASN A 39 0.45 -22.33 1.61
C ASN A 39 1.04 -21.63 0.36
N SER A 40 0.52 -20.49 -0.05
CA SER A 40 0.91 -19.81 -1.29
C SER A 40 1.85 -18.63 -1.07
N LEU A 41 2.10 -18.25 0.18
CA LEU A 41 2.86 -17.04 0.54
C LEU A 41 4.38 -17.21 0.45
N LYS A 42 4.86 -18.43 0.22
CA LYS A 42 6.28 -18.68 -0.02
C LYS A 42 6.48 -18.94 -1.50
N PRO A 43 7.12 -18.03 -2.25
CA PRO A 43 7.60 -18.40 -3.57
C PRO A 43 8.48 -19.63 -3.39
N LYS A 44 8.13 -20.72 -4.07
CA LYS A 44 8.70 -22.06 -3.87
C LYS A 44 10.23 -22.14 -4.03
N ASN A 45 10.89 -21.07 -4.45
CA ASN A 45 12.29 -21.05 -4.81
C ASN A 45 13.16 -19.94 -4.19
N LEU A 46 12.60 -19.04 -3.36
CA LEU A 46 13.42 -17.99 -2.72
C LEU A 46 12.89 -17.67 -1.33
N ASP A 47 13.64 -18.01 -0.30
CA ASP A 47 13.46 -17.56 1.09
C ASP A 47 13.91 -16.09 1.24
N PHE A 48 13.50 -15.23 0.30
CA PHE A 48 13.86 -13.83 0.34
C PHE A 48 12.67 -13.00 0.84
N LEU A 49 12.89 -12.34 1.97
CA LEU A 49 11.97 -11.39 2.56
C LEU A 49 12.53 -9.98 2.38
N ALA A 50 11.75 -9.10 1.81
CA ALA A 50 12.17 -7.71 1.64
C ALA A 50 11.91 -6.93 2.93
N SER A 51 12.95 -6.29 3.47
CA SER A 51 12.85 -5.47 4.69
C SER A 51 12.22 -4.10 4.44
N ASN A 52 12.20 -3.63 3.20
CA ASN A 52 11.63 -2.33 2.84
C ASN A 52 11.03 -2.30 1.43
N ILE A 53 10.20 -1.30 1.19
CA ILE A 53 9.47 -1.13 -0.09
C ILE A 53 10.43 -0.99 -1.28
N ASN A 54 11.54 -0.29 -1.15
CA ASN A 54 12.46 -0.06 -2.28
C ASN A 54 13.10 -1.36 -2.73
N THR A 55 13.51 -2.21 -1.79
CA THR A 55 14.02 -3.56 -2.10
C THR A 55 12.95 -4.38 -2.80
N LEU A 56 11.71 -4.31 -2.33
CA LEU A 56 10.58 -5.03 -2.92
C LEU A 56 10.32 -4.59 -4.37
N ILE A 57 10.34 -3.28 -4.64
CA ILE A 57 10.19 -2.74 -5.99
C ILE A 57 11.31 -3.24 -6.91
N GLN A 58 12.56 -3.22 -6.44
CA GLN A 58 13.72 -3.71 -7.22
C GLN A 58 13.60 -5.20 -7.52
N MET A 59 13.12 -6.01 -6.57
CA MET A 59 12.90 -7.44 -6.78
C MET A 59 11.86 -7.69 -7.87
N VAL A 60 10.70 -7.04 -7.77
CA VAL A 60 9.65 -7.15 -8.79
C VAL A 60 10.16 -6.69 -10.16
N ASP A 61 10.95 -5.64 -10.21
CA ASP A 61 11.47 -5.10 -11.46
C ASP A 61 12.51 -6.02 -12.13
N LYS A 62 13.36 -6.70 -11.34
CA LYS A 62 14.44 -7.57 -11.80
C LYS A 62 14.01 -9.01 -12.05
N VAL A 63 13.20 -9.55 -11.17
CA VAL A 63 12.82 -10.98 -11.14
C VAL A 63 11.43 -11.20 -11.72
N GLY A 64 10.63 -10.14 -11.78
CA GLY A 64 9.21 -10.19 -12.13
C GLY A 64 8.35 -10.49 -10.91
N GLY A 65 7.05 -10.68 -11.14
CA GLY A 65 6.07 -10.90 -10.09
C GLY A 65 5.25 -9.64 -9.81
N ILE A 66 4.59 -9.63 -8.67
CA ILE A 66 3.60 -8.61 -8.30
C ILE A 66 3.84 -8.20 -6.84
N THR A 67 3.63 -6.93 -6.53
CA THR A 67 3.55 -6.44 -5.16
C THR A 67 2.51 -5.34 -5.04
N ILE A 68 2.07 -5.04 -3.82
CA ILE A 68 1.20 -3.89 -3.56
C ILE A 68 2.02 -2.73 -3.00
N LEU A 69 1.75 -1.56 -3.52
CA LEU A 69 2.40 -0.33 -3.10
C LEU A 69 1.35 0.67 -2.58
N PRO A 70 1.66 1.40 -1.50
CA PRO A 70 0.85 2.55 -1.11
C PRO A 70 0.96 3.65 -2.18
N GLU A 71 -0.13 4.39 -2.40
CA GLU A 71 -0.17 5.47 -3.39
C GLU A 71 0.96 6.50 -3.21
N LEU A 72 1.37 6.75 -1.97
CA LEU A 72 2.49 7.65 -1.64
C LEU A 72 3.87 7.14 -2.08
N ALA A 73 4.02 5.87 -2.46
CA ALA A 73 5.26 5.35 -3.02
C ALA A 73 5.37 5.62 -4.54
N ILE A 74 4.25 5.85 -5.24
CA ILE A 74 4.21 6.03 -6.69
C ILE A 74 5.10 7.19 -7.19
N PRO A 75 5.13 8.37 -6.54
CA PRO A 75 5.99 9.48 -6.99
C PRO A 75 7.49 9.15 -7.01
N GLN A 76 7.93 8.16 -6.24
CA GLN A 76 9.34 7.75 -6.15
C GLN A 76 9.74 6.74 -7.26
N LEU A 77 8.78 6.22 -8.01
CA LEU A 77 9.02 5.28 -9.08
C LEU A 77 9.56 5.98 -10.34
N SER A 78 10.42 5.29 -11.09
CA SER A 78 10.80 5.70 -12.43
C SER A 78 9.60 5.65 -13.39
N ASP A 79 9.68 6.34 -14.52
CA ASP A 79 8.57 6.37 -15.48
C ASP A 79 8.26 4.96 -16.03
N LEU A 80 9.29 4.13 -16.28
CA LEU A 80 9.11 2.74 -16.69
C LEU A 80 8.40 1.88 -15.62
N GLN A 81 8.65 2.16 -14.33
CA GLN A 81 7.98 1.46 -13.25
C GLN A 81 6.52 1.94 -13.10
N LYS A 82 6.25 3.24 -13.30
CA LYS A 82 4.90 3.78 -13.29
C LYS A 82 4.00 3.18 -14.37
N GLU A 83 4.56 2.84 -15.53
CA GLU A 83 3.82 2.17 -16.60
C GLU A 83 3.34 0.77 -16.23
N LYS A 84 3.98 0.13 -15.24
CA LYS A 84 3.62 -1.20 -14.74
C LYS A 84 2.57 -1.16 -13.62
N ILE A 85 2.14 0.03 -13.18
CA ILE A 85 1.16 0.18 -12.10
C ILE A 85 -0.23 -0.15 -12.62
N ALA A 86 -0.86 -1.12 -11.98
CA ALA A 86 -2.28 -1.41 -12.11
C ALA A 86 -3.02 -0.93 -10.85
N ARG A 87 -4.26 -0.48 -11.01
CA ARG A 87 -5.10 -0.02 -9.90
C ARG A 87 -6.10 -1.10 -9.52
N PHE A 88 -6.48 -1.14 -8.25
CA PHE A 88 -7.57 -1.99 -7.83
C PHE A 88 -8.91 -1.52 -8.42
N ARG A 89 -9.79 -2.49 -8.68
CA ARG A 89 -11.19 -2.21 -8.99
C ARG A 89 -11.90 -1.70 -7.74
N LYS A 90 -12.92 -0.86 -7.93
CA LYS A 90 -13.77 -0.39 -6.81
C LYS A 90 -14.46 -1.57 -6.09
N PRO A 91 -14.60 -1.52 -4.76
CA PRO A 91 -14.17 -0.45 -3.86
C PRO A 91 -12.65 -0.46 -3.62
N PHE A 92 -12.04 0.74 -3.60
CA PHE A 92 -10.59 0.85 -3.42
C PHE A 92 -10.20 0.59 -1.96
N PRO A 93 -9.20 -0.26 -1.69
CA PRO A 93 -8.68 -0.43 -0.35
C PRO A 93 -7.95 0.83 0.10
N TYR A 94 -8.21 1.29 1.32
CA TYR A 94 -7.48 2.41 1.94
C TYR A 94 -7.08 2.10 3.37
N ARG A 95 -6.06 2.77 3.83
CA ARG A 95 -5.64 2.76 5.23
C ARG A 95 -5.70 4.15 5.82
N GLU A 96 -6.07 4.25 7.08
CA GLU A 96 -6.02 5.46 7.86
C GLU A 96 -4.63 5.65 8.46
N ILE A 97 -4.13 6.87 8.43
CA ILE A 97 -2.92 7.29 9.14
C ILE A 97 -3.34 8.35 10.13
N SER A 98 -3.12 8.08 11.42
CA SER A 98 -3.58 8.92 12.52
C SER A 98 -2.42 9.40 13.37
N LEU A 99 -2.52 10.64 13.86
CA LEU A 99 -1.65 11.16 14.89
C LEU A 99 -2.24 10.79 16.25
N ILE A 100 -1.51 9.98 17.02
CA ILE A 100 -1.94 9.48 18.32
C ILE A 100 -1.08 10.10 19.42
N TYR A 101 -1.70 10.54 20.50
CA TYR A 101 -1.02 11.04 21.69
C TYR A 101 -1.73 10.56 22.97
N TYR A 102 -0.93 10.34 24.02
CA TYR A 102 -1.38 9.59 25.20
C TYR A 102 -2.34 10.37 26.12
N LYS A 103 -2.20 11.68 26.25
CA LYS A 103 -3.02 12.54 27.13
C LYS A 103 -3.22 13.91 26.50
N PRO A 104 -4.29 14.63 26.89
CA PRO A 104 -4.38 16.05 26.60
C PRO A 104 -3.08 16.75 27.04
N THR A 105 -2.49 17.51 26.14
CA THR A 105 -1.20 18.15 26.36
C THR A 105 -1.29 19.65 26.19
N TYR A 106 -0.52 20.41 26.97
CA TYR A 106 -0.35 21.85 26.76
C TYR A 106 0.25 22.18 25.37
N LYS A 107 0.80 21.19 24.68
CA LYS A 107 1.34 21.29 23.31
C LYS A 107 0.28 21.03 22.22
N GLN A 108 -1.01 21.03 22.55
CA GLN A 108 -2.07 20.71 21.60
C GLN A 108 -1.98 21.55 20.31
N LYS A 109 -1.72 22.84 20.41
CA LYS A 109 -1.54 23.71 19.24
C LYS A 109 -0.44 23.23 18.29
N ILE A 110 0.67 22.72 18.83
CA ILE A 110 1.78 22.19 18.02
C ILE A 110 1.32 20.92 17.28
N LEU A 111 0.58 20.04 17.94
CA LEU A 111 0.06 18.82 17.33
C LEU A 111 -0.95 19.14 16.22
N ASP A 112 -1.81 20.13 16.43
CA ASP A 112 -2.79 20.57 15.44
C ASP A 112 -2.10 21.17 14.21
N GLU A 113 -1.08 22.02 14.42
CA GLU A 113 -0.25 22.59 13.34
C GLU A 113 0.53 21.51 12.57
N MET A 114 1.07 20.50 13.27
CA MET A 114 1.72 19.35 12.63
C MET A 114 0.73 18.58 11.75
N ALA A 115 -0.46 18.27 12.29
CA ALA A 115 -1.50 17.56 11.55
C ALA A 115 -1.94 18.34 10.31
N LEU A 116 -2.10 19.66 10.44
CA LEU A 116 -2.45 20.53 9.33
C LEU A 116 -1.35 20.59 8.28
N SER A 117 -0.09 20.71 8.69
CA SER A 117 1.07 20.74 7.80
C SER A 117 1.17 19.43 6.98
N VAL A 118 1.01 18.28 7.64
CA VAL A 118 0.99 16.97 6.96
C VAL A 118 -0.16 16.90 5.96
N LYS A 119 -1.38 17.29 6.35
CA LYS A 119 -2.54 17.31 5.44
C LYS A 119 -2.29 18.19 4.23
N ASN A 120 -1.77 19.39 4.41
CA ASN A 120 -1.48 20.31 3.32
C ASN A 120 -0.41 19.75 2.37
N SER A 121 0.65 19.16 2.91
CA SER A 121 1.73 18.56 2.10
C SER A 121 1.25 17.34 1.28
N LEU A 122 0.21 16.67 1.72
CA LEU A 122 -0.37 15.51 1.06
C LEU A 122 -1.55 15.87 0.15
N ALA A 123 -2.15 17.05 0.28
CA ALA A 123 -3.36 17.45 -0.45
C ALA A 123 -3.17 17.44 -1.97
N GLU A 124 -1.97 17.77 -2.44
CA GLU A 124 -1.62 17.72 -3.88
C GLU A 124 -1.34 16.29 -4.39
N LYS A 125 -1.00 15.37 -3.48
CA LYS A 125 -0.59 14.01 -3.80
C LYS A 125 -1.71 12.99 -3.62
N LEU A 126 -2.63 13.27 -2.71
CA LEU A 126 -3.75 12.41 -2.36
C LEU A 126 -5.06 13.18 -2.51
N ASN A 127 -6.02 12.59 -3.19
CA ASN A 127 -7.36 13.15 -3.24
C ASN A 127 -8.10 12.82 -1.94
N PHE A 128 -8.29 13.80 -1.05
CA PHE A 128 -9.05 13.64 0.19
C PHE A 128 -10.57 13.78 0.02
N ASN A 129 -11.03 14.35 -1.10
CA ASN A 129 -12.46 14.47 -1.43
C ASN A 129 -12.97 13.16 -2.06
N ARG A 130 -12.93 12.09 -1.28
CA ARG A 130 -13.31 10.74 -1.75
C ARG A 130 -14.73 10.44 -1.32
N ASN A 131 -15.52 9.87 -2.24
CA ASN A 131 -16.82 9.32 -1.87
C ASN A 131 -16.59 8.07 -0.98
N PRO A 132 -17.04 8.06 0.30
CA PRO A 132 -16.82 6.94 1.21
C PRO A 132 -17.29 5.58 0.66
N GLU A 133 -18.34 5.57 -0.19
CA GLU A 133 -18.88 4.35 -0.79
C GLU A 133 -17.92 3.68 -1.81
N GLU A 134 -16.93 4.43 -2.28
CA GLU A 134 -15.95 3.90 -3.24
C GLU A 134 -14.72 3.26 -2.57
N TYR A 135 -14.67 3.26 -1.24
CA TYR A 135 -13.49 2.86 -0.49
C TYR A 135 -13.84 1.87 0.61
N VAL A 136 -12.97 0.88 0.80
CA VAL A 136 -13.02 -0.09 1.89
C VAL A 136 -11.84 0.07 2.82
N SER A 137 -12.09 0.22 4.13
CA SER A 137 -11.04 0.34 5.13
C SER A 137 -10.37 -1.01 5.36
N ILE A 138 -9.04 -1.00 5.30
CA ILE A 138 -8.22 -2.14 5.70
C ILE A 138 -8.00 -2.02 7.20
N LYS A 139 -8.74 -2.80 7.98
CA LYS A 139 -8.58 -2.81 9.44
C LYS A 139 -7.26 -3.48 9.80
N PRO A 140 -6.47 -2.93 10.73
CA PRO A 140 -5.42 -3.68 11.40
C PRO A 140 -6.06 -4.81 12.20
N GLN A 141 -5.45 -5.97 12.19
CA GLN A 141 -5.77 -7.05 13.13
C GLN A 141 -5.16 -6.72 14.49
#